data_044a806cec1eb6c1c72f347007a30695
#
_entry.id   044a806cec1eb6c1c72f347007a30695
#
_cell.length_a   1.000
_cell.length_b   1.000
_cell.length_c   1.000
_cell.angle_alpha   90.00
_cell.angle_beta   90.00
_cell.angle_gamma   90.00
#
_symmetry.space_group_name_H-M   'P 1'
#
loop_
_entity.id
_entity.type
_entity.pdbx_description
1 polymer ?
#
loop_
_entity_poly.entity_id
_entity_poly.type
_entity_poly.pdbx_seq_one_letter_code
_entity_poly.pdbx_strand_id
1 'polypeptide(L)'
;TIYQLRSGDIKITDISAASPKNIATINSDDGFAASELYLHDGKLIVIGTRQMFYPMAERIAPDIMPMPPMRPKTRIYFYDVTAPESPKLIRKFEGDGSYMTSRLAEGSLYMVLNKPIATYSMTAESVLPAFTDTLMSSNGNAVSRSGIGFESLRYFPDTVESNLMITLGFDLELMNKAPHKMAYLGSSTNLFADSESMIVALDRYHYDYRAQGGITMPVFANTTELYKFLL
;
A
#
# COMPACT_ATOMS: atom_id res chain seq x y z
N THR A 1 -1.54 -26.30 9.24
CA THR A 1 -2.55 -25.46 8.55
C THR A 1 -1.89 -24.66 7.45
N ILE A 2 -2.53 -24.53 6.28
CA ILE A 2 -2.09 -23.71 5.14
C ILE A 2 -3.13 -22.62 4.91
N TYR A 3 -2.65 -21.39 4.65
CA TYR A 3 -3.45 -20.24 4.22
C TYR A 3 -3.16 -19.96 2.77
N GLN A 4 -4.17 -19.96 1.93
CA GLN A 4 -4.03 -19.83 0.49
C GLN A 4 -4.99 -18.79 -0.07
N LEU A 5 -4.45 -17.80 -0.78
CA LEU A 5 -5.25 -16.90 -1.59
C LEU A 5 -5.72 -17.59 -2.86
N ARG A 6 -7.04 -17.63 -3.07
CA ARG A 6 -7.65 -18.25 -4.24
C ARG A 6 -8.88 -17.49 -4.71
N SER A 7 -8.81 -16.96 -5.92
CA SER A 7 -9.92 -16.20 -6.53
C SER A 7 -10.45 -15.04 -5.67
N GLY A 8 -9.55 -14.39 -4.94
CA GLY A 8 -9.89 -13.28 -4.04
C GLY A 8 -10.16 -13.71 -2.60
N ASP A 9 -10.60 -14.92 -2.35
CA ASP A 9 -10.85 -15.46 -1.01
C ASP A 9 -9.62 -16.13 -0.41
N ILE A 10 -9.57 -16.24 0.91
CA ILE A 10 -8.51 -16.96 1.61
C ILE A 10 -9.06 -18.27 2.13
N LYS A 11 -8.53 -19.36 1.61
CA LYS A 11 -8.86 -20.72 2.08
C LYS A 11 -7.89 -21.12 3.17
N ILE A 12 -8.45 -21.67 4.26
CA ILE A 12 -7.69 -22.20 5.39
C ILE A 12 -7.87 -23.72 5.37
N THR A 13 -6.77 -24.42 5.15
CA THR A 13 -6.76 -25.88 4.95
C THR A 13 -5.95 -26.55 6.03
N ASP A 14 -6.57 -27.50 6.71
CA ASP A 14 -5.86 -28.40 7.62
C ASP A 14 -5.19 -29.52 6.82
N ILE A 15 -3.89 -29.70 7.05
CA ILE A 15 -3.05 -30.70 6.40
C ILE A 15 -2.49 -31.72 7.43
N SER A 16 -3.01 -31.76 8.64
CA SER A 16 -2.54 -32.67 9.69
C SER A 16 -2.93 -34.13 9.42
N ALA A 17 -4.02 -34.34 8.67
CA ALA A 17 -4.48 -35.65 8.27
C ALA A 17 -3.99 -36.05 6.87
N ALA A 18 -4.07 -37.34 6.53
CA ALA A 18 -3.68 -37.86 5.22
C ALA A 18 -4.42 -37.21 4.03
N SER A 19 -5.62 -36.67 4.28
CA SER A 19 -6.39 -35.92 3.29
C SER A 19 -6.57 -34.48 3.76
N PRO A 20 -6.05 -33.48 3.02
CA PRO A 20 -6.25 -32.08 3.32
C PRO A 20 -7.73 -31.70 3.35
N LYS A 21 -8.14 -30.93 4.37
CA LYS A 21 -9.52 -30.50 4.55
C LYS A 21 -9.60 -28.99 4.67
N ASN A 22 -10.46 -28.35 3.85
CA ASN A 22 -10.78 -26.94 4.04
C ASN A 22 -11.57 -26.80 5.36
N ILE A 23 -11.02 -26.02 6.32
CA ILE A 23 -11.63 -25.83 7.65
C ILE A 23 -12.30 -24.46 7.78
N ALA A 24 -11.87 -23.46 7.02
CA ALA A 24 -12.50 -22.15 6.97
C ALA A 24 -12.20 -21.44 5.64
N THR A 25 -13.02 -20.44 5.33
CA THR A 25 -12.81 -19.52 4.20
C THR A 25 -13.09 -18.11 4.67
N ILE A 26 -12.15 -17.19 4.44
CA ILE A 26 -12.36 -15.75 4.62
C ILE A 26 -12.74 -15.21 3.25
N ASN A 27 -13.96 -14.73 3.11
CA ASN A 27 -14.43 -14.13 1.86
C ASN A 27 -13.92 -12.69 1.75
N SER A 28 -13.56 -12.28 0.55
CA SER A 28 -13.16 -10.90 0.28
C SER A 28 -14.35 -9.95 0.36
N ASP A 29 -14.11 -8.73 0.84
CA ASP A 29 -15.06 -7.62 0.67
C ASP A 29 -15.18 -7.26 -0.82
N ASP A 30 -16.32 -6.70 -1.21
CA ASP A 30 -16.56 -6.18 -2.56
C ASP A 30 -15.47 -5.20 -2.99
N GLY A 31 -14.88 -5.47 -4.15
CA GLY A 31 -13.83 -4.65 -4.73
C GLY A 31 -12.46 -4.74 -4.04
N PHE A 32 -12.26 -5.71 -3.13
CA PHE A 32 -10.95 -5.97 -2.56
C PHE A 32 -10.23 -7.08 -3.34
N ALA A 33 -9.05 -6.77 -3.85
CA ALA A 33 -8.15 -7.73 -4.49
C ALA A 33 -6.93 -7.95 -3.60
N ALA A 34 -6.92 -9.05 -2.87
CA ALA A 34 -5.77 -9.46 -2.05
C ALA A 34 -4.57 -9.82 -2.94
N SER A 35 -3.37 -9.43 -2.54
CA SER A 35 -2.11 -9.68 -3.24
C SER A 35 -1.07 -10.38 -2.39
N GLU A 36 -1.03 -10.10 -1.08
CA GLU A 36 -0.03 -10.61 -0.16
C GLU A 36 -0.66 -11.17 1.10
N LEU A 37 -0.03 -12.23 1.63
CA LEU A 37 -0.39 -12.85 2.91
C LEU A 37 0.86 -12.97 3.80
N TYR A 38 0.71 -12.60 5.07
CA TYR A 38 1.70 -12.87 6.11
C TYR A 38 1.04 -13.58 7.28
N LEU A 39 1.77 -14.50 7.87
CA LEU A 39 1.36 -15.17 9.12
C LEU A 39 2.42 -14.91 10.18
N HIS A 40 2.02 -14.34 11.31
CA HIS A 40 2.89 -14.06 12.42
C HIS A 40 2.13 -14.22 13.74
N ASP A 41 2.63 -15.09 14.60
CA ASP A 41 2.12 -15.30 15.96
C ASP A 41 0.59 -15.34 16.05
N GLY A 42 -0.04 -16.26 15.30
CA GLY A 42 -1.49 -16.43 15.26
C GLY A 42 -2.27 -15.30 14.60
N LYS A 43 -1.59 -14.37 13.94
CA LYS A 43 -2.19 -13.27 13.17
C LYS A 43 -1.97 -13.50 11.68
N LEU A 44 -3.06 -13.53 10.92
CA LEU A 44 -3.03 -13.53 9.46
C LEU A 44 -3.24 -12.09 8.96
N ILE A 45 -2.27 -11.60 8.19
CA ILE A 45 -2.29 -10.27 7.60
C ILE A 45 -2.55 -10.42 6.12
N VAL A 46 -3.54 -9.71 5.61
CA VAL A 46 -3.96 -9.75 4.21
C VAL A 46 -3.84 -8.35 3.63
N ILE A 47 -2.98 -8.19 2.65
CA ILE A 47 -2.73 -6.91 1.98
C ILE A 47 -3.30 -6.99 0.57
N GLY A 48 -3.93 -5.92 0.12
CA GLY A 48 -4.47 -5.82 -1.23
C GLY A 48 -4.91 -4.42 -1.59
N THR A 49 -5.46 -4.30 -2.78
CA THR A 49 -5.96 -3.04 -3.32
C THR A 49 -7.49 -3.03 -3.31
N ARG A 50 -8.06 -1.87 -3.06
CA ARG A 50 -9.48 -1.65 -3.31
C ARG A 50 -9.66 -1.22 -4.76
N GLN A 51 -10.29 -2.08 -5.55
CA GLN A 51 -10.77 -1.71 -6.88
C GLN A 51 -12.04 -0.89 -6.72
N MET A 52 -12.03 0.37 -7.14
CA MET A 52 -13.25 1.13 -7.27
C MET A 52 -13.88 0.75 -8.61
N PHE A 53 -14.96 -0.03 -8.55
CA PHE A 53 -15.84 -0.15 -9.70
C PHE A 53 -16.65 1.13 -9.80
N TYR A 54 -16.32 1.98 -10.78
CA TYR A 54 -17.26 3.01 -11.20
C TYR A 54 -18.33 2.31 -12.00
N PRO A 55 -19.62 2.34 -11.57
CA PRO A 55 -20.69 1.90 -12.46
C PRO A 55 -20.50 2.71 -13.74
N MET A 56 -20.39 2.03 -14.89
CA MET A 56 -20.48 2.71 -16.17
C MET A 56 -21.79 3.48 -16.14
N ALA A 57 -21.72 4.80 -15.99
CA ALA A 57 -22.88 5.64 -16.21
C ALA A 57 -23.39 5.31 -17.60
N GLU A 58 -24.63 4.87 -17.69
CA GLU A 58 -25.31 4.69 -18.96
C GLU A 58 -25.01 5.91 -19.82
N ARG A 59 -24.58 5.65 -21.04
CA ARG A 59 -24.10 6.60 -22.03
C ARG A 59 -24.91 7.90 -22.02
N ILE A 60 -24.45 8.88 -21.27
CA ILE A 60 -24.89 10.25 -21.39
C ILE A 60 -23.71 10.99 -21.97
N ALA A 61 -23.77 11.24 -23.28
CA ALA A 61 -22.92 12.10 -24.13
C ALA A 61 -21.39 11.91 -24.00
N PRO A 62 -20.68 11.59 -25.09
CA PRO A 62 -19.25 11.26 -25.07
C PRO A 62 -18.29 12.43 -24.78
N ASP A 63 -18.75 13.64 -24.62
CA ASP A 63 -17.84 14.77 -24.82
C ASP A 63 -17.40 15.58 -23.59
N ILE A 64 -17.94 15.40 -22.38
CA ILE A 64 -17.63 16.34 -21.28
C ILE A 64 -17.61 15.74 -19.85
N MET A 65 -17.37 14.47 -19.62
CA MET A 65 -17.10 14.04 -18.25
C MET A 65 -15.61 13.73 -18.06
N PRO A 66 -14.85 14.61 -17.36
CA PRO A 66 -13.54 14.19 -16.88
C PRO A 66 -13.73 12.99 -15.98
N MET A 67 -13.13 11.85 -16.34
CA MET A 67 -13.11 10.68 -15.46
C MET A 67 -12.55 11.14 -14.09
N PRO A 68 -13.26 10.83 -12.98
CA PRO A 68 -12.71 11.19 -11.69
C PRO A 68 -11.34 10.54 -11.55
N PRO A 69 -10.36 11.26 -11.00
CA PRO A 69 -9.00 10.74 -10.88
C PRO A 69 -9.02 9.42 -10.13
N MET A 70 -8.43 8.39 -10.71
CA MET A 70 -8.22 7.12 -10.01
C MET A 70 -7.39 7.41 -8.76
N ARG A 71 -7.99 7.22 -7.59
CA ARG A 71 -7.30 7.33 -6.31
C ARG A 71 -7.07 5.91 -5.80
N PRO A 72 -5.93 5.30 -6.10
CA PRO A 72 -5.65 3.96 -5.63
C PRO A 72 -5.64 3.93 -4.11
N LYS A 73 -6.19 2.87 -3.54
CA LYS A 73 -6.18 2.65 -2.10
C LYS A 73 -5.67 1.25 -1.80
N THR A 74 -4.77 1.19 -0.84
CA THR A 74 -4.28 -0.06 -0.28
C THR A 74 -5.02 -0.35 1.00
N ARG A 75 -5.45 -1.59 1.16
CA ARG A 75 -6.18 -2.07 2.33
C ARG A 75 -5.45 -3.23 2.98
N ILE A 76 -5.47 -3.26 4.30
CA ILE A 76 -4.88 -4.31 5.11
C ILE A 76 -5.94 -4.83 6.09
N TYR A 77 -6.10 -6.14 6.14
CA TYR A 77 -6.90 -6.82 7.13
C TYR A 77 -5.99 -7.62 8.05
N PHE A 78 -6.23 -7.53 9.35
CA PHE A 78 -5.56 -8.33 10.36
C PHE A 78 -6.60 -9.25 10.99
N TYR A 79 -6.35 -10.55 10.92
CA TYR A 79 -7.21 -11.58 11.50
C TYR A 79 -6.47 -12.29 12.62
N ASP A 80 -7.17 -12.54 13.72
CA ASP A 80 -6.77 -13.54 14.70
C ASP A 80 -7.12 -14.92 14.14
N VAL A 81 -6.12 -15.77 13.98
CA VAL A 81 -6.24 -17.14 13.47
C VAL A 81 -5.64 -18.15 14.46
N THR A 82 -5.60 -17.83 15.76
CA THR A 82 -5.23 -18.76 16.83
C THR A 82 -6.15 -19.99 16.85
N ALA A 83 -7.42 -19.80 16.45
CA ALA A 83 -8.38 -20.85 16.10
C ALA A 83 -8.64 -20.79 14.58
N PRO A 84 -7.88 -21.56 13.76
CA PRO A 84 -7.92 -21.43 12.30
C PRO A 84 -9.28 -21.74 11.66
N GLU A 85 -10.10 -22.53 12.34
CA GLU A 85 -11.47 -22.85 11.94
C GLU A 85 -12.46 -21.69 12.13
N SER A 86 -12.08 -20.69 12.92
CA SER A 86 -12.90 -19.52 13.25
C SER A 86 -12.10 -18.21 13.24
N PRO A 87 -11.59 -17.79 12.05
CA PRO A 87 -10.78 -16.56 11.93
C PRO A 87 -11.61 -15.34 12.31
N LYS A 88 -11.02 -14.43 13.09
CA LYS A 88 -11.69 -13.20 13.54
C LYS A 88 -10.97 -11.97 13.02
N LEU A 89 -11.68 -11.08 12.34
CA LEU A 89 -11.14 -9.77 11.96
C LEU A 89 -10.91 -8.93 13.24
N ILE A 90 -9.66 -8.50 13.46
CA ILE A 90 -9.27 -7.71 14.63
C ILE A 90 -8.92 -6.26 14.26
N ARG A 91 -8.53 -6.00 13.01
CA ARG A 91 -8.20 -4.64 12.54
C ARG A 91 -8.33 -4.54 11.04
N LYS A 92 -8.79 -3.39 10.56
CA LYS A 92 -8.81 -3.00 9.16
C LYS A 92 -8.15 -1.65 9.01
N PHE A 93 -7.18 -1.55 8.13
CA PHE A 93 -6.51 -0.31 7.77
C PHE A 93 -6.66 -0.05 6.27
N GLU A 94 -6.89 1.19 5.88
CA GLU A 94 -6.91 1.61 4.48
C GLU A 94 -6.12 2.90 4.35
N GLY A 95 -5.22 2.97 3.36
CA GLY A 95 -4.41 4.15 3.06
C GLY A 95 -4.50 4.54 1.59
N ASP A 96 -4.37 5.84 1.31
CA ASP A 96 -4.22 6.34 -0.04
C ASP A 96 -2.89 5.85 -0.64
N GLY A 97 -2.93 5.44 -1.89
CA GLY A 97 -1.79 4.97 -2.66
C GLY A 97 -1.91 3.52 -3.10
N SER A 98 -1.15 3.19 -4.16
CA SER A 98 -0.99 1.83 -4.65
C SER A 98 0.03 1.08 -3.81
N TYR A 99 -0.27 -0.15 -3.45
CA TYR A 99 0.67 -1.05 -2.82
C TYR A 99 1.87 -1.32 -3.75
N MET A 100 3.07 -1.14 -3.22
CA MET A 100 4.31 -1.43 -3.93
C MET A 100 4.94 -2.70 -3.41
N THR A 101 5.22 -2.75 -2.12
CA THR A 101 5.88 -3.90 -1.50
C THR A 101 5.73 -3.84 0.02
N SER A 102 5.94 -4.97 0.67
CA SER A 102 6.01 -5.07 2.13
C SER A 102 7.02 -6.11 2.58
N ARG A 103 7.39 -6.02 3.85
CA ARG A 103 8.26 -7.00 4.53
C ARG A 103 7.80 -7.17 5.96
N LEU A 104 7.85 -8.41 6.40
CA LEU A 104 7.67 -8.77 7.79
C LEU A 104 9.06 -9.03 8.40
N ALA A 105 9.45 -8.26 9.41
CA ALA A 105 10.70 -8.40 10.12
C ALA A 105 10.48 -8.12 11.61
N GLU A 106 11.02 -8.97 12.46
CA GLU A 106 11.04 -8.82 13.94
C GLU A 106 9.71 -8.38 14.56
N GLY A 107 8.61 -9.04 14.18
CA GLY A 107 7.28 -8.71 14.71
C GLY A 107 6.67 -7.42 14.17
N SER A 108 7.30 -6.79 13.18
CA SER A 108 6.80 -5.58 12.53
C SER A 108 6.55 -5.79 11.05
N LEU A 109 5.44 -5.25 10.56
CA LEU A 109 5.12 -5.20 9.13
C LEU A 109 5.47 -3.82 8.59
N TYR A 110 6.44 -3.77 7.71
CA TYR A 110 6.81 -2.56 6.95
C TYR A 110 6.24 -2.63 5.55
N MET A 111 5.75 -1.51 5.05
CA MET A 111 5.25 -1.44 3.68
C MET A 111 5.44 -0.07 3.05
N VAL A 112 5.44 -0.07 1.72
CA VAL A 112 5.54 1.14 0.90
C VAL A 112 4.36 1.21 -0.05
N LEU A 113 3.77 2.41 -0.11
CA LEU A 113 2.74 2.78 -1.07
C LEU A 113 3.25 3.93 -1.93
N ASN A 114 2.80 3.98 -3.17
CA ASN A 114 2.99 5.15 -4.05
C ASN A 114 1.64 5.82 -4.33
N LYS A 115 1.55 7.11 -4.02
CA LYS A 115 0.37 7.94 -4.26
C LYS A 115 0.68 9.00 -5.32
N PRO A 116 0.05 8.94 -6.51
CA PRO A 116 0.21 10.01 -7.49
C PRO A 116 -0.41 11.30 -6.99
N ILE A 117 0.25 12.43 -7.28
CA ILE A 117 -0.25 13.77 -7.02
C ILE A 117 -0.93 14.28 -8.28
N ALA A 118 -2.21 14.65 -8.16
CA ALA A 118 -2.95 15.23 -9.26
C ALA A 118 -2.53 16.69 -9.47
N THR A 119 -1.72 16.96 -10.48
CA THR A 119 -1.16 18.29 -10.74
C THR A 119 -2.18 19.32 -11.26
N TYR A 120 -3.31 18.86 -11.78
CA TYR A 120 -4.38 19.73 -12.31
C TYR A 120 -5.34 20.26 -11.23
N SER A 121 -5.30 19.71 -10.02
CA SER A 121 -6.14 20.15 -8.90
C SER A 121 -5.36 19.99 -7.60
N MET A 122 -4.45 20.91 -7.34
CA MET A 122 -3.59 20.87 -6.14
C MET A 122 -4.31 21.46 -4.93
N THR A 123 -5.14 20.66 -4.30
CA THR A 123 -5.68 20.95 -2.96
C THR A 123 -4.95 20.11 -1.92
N ALA A 124 -4.94 20.53 -0.66
CA ALA A 124 -4.37 19.74 0.42
C ALA A 124 -4.92 18.29 0.43
N GLU A 125 -6.23 18.13 0.18
CA GLU A 125 -6.88 16.82 0.13
C GLU A 125 -6.42 15.95 -1.04
N SER A 126 -6.04 16.55 -2.18
CA SER A 126 -5.53 15.82 -3.35
C SER A 126 -4.07 15.40 -3.20
N VAL A 127 -3.28 16.22 -2.50
CA VAL A 127 -1.84 15.99 -2.28
C VAL A 127 -1.59 15.09 -1.09
N LEU A 128 -2.12 15.44 0.08
CA LEU A 128 -1.82 14.75 1.33
C LEU A 128 -2.45 13.35 1.39
N PRO A 129 -1.72 12.34 1.90
CA PRO A 129 -2.28 11.01 2.07
C PRO A 129 -3.21 10.94 3.28
N ALA A 130 -4.33 10.25 3.10
CA ALA A 130 -5.31 9.99 4.15
C ALA A 130 -5.38 8.49 4.45
N PHE A 131 -5.67 8.19 5.72
CA PHE A 131 -5.75 6.82 6.22
C PHE A 131 -7.02 6.65 7.06
N THR A 132 -7.55 5.42 7.05
CA THR A 132 -8.63 4.99 7.93
C THR A 132 -8.20 3.75 8.70
N ASP A 133 -8.51 3.69 9.99
CA ASP A 133 -8.09 2.62 10.88
C ASP A 133 -9.21 2.31 11.87
N THR A 134 -9.63 1.05 11.97
CA THR A 134 -10.72 0.64 12.86
C THR A 134 -10.33 0.61 14.33
N LEU A 135 -9.03 0.56 14.66
CA LEU A 135 -8.58 0.58 16.03
C LEU A 135 -8.81 1.92 16.75
N MET A 136 -8.86 2.99 16.01
CA MET A 136 -9.01 4.32 16.59
C MET A 136 -10.47 4.64 16.96
N SER A 137 -11.35 3.67 16.90
CA SER A 137 -12.74 3.80 17.27
C SER A 137 -13.02 3.12 18.61
N SER A 138 -13.36 3.89 19.62
CA SER A 138 -13.79 3.38 20.93
C SER A 138 -15.10 2.57 20.89
N ASN A 139 -15.84 2.60 19.78
CA ASN A 139 -17.17 1.98 19.64
C ASN A 139 -17.23 0.90 18.54
N GLY A 140 -16.10 0.37 18.06
CA GLY A 140 -16.06 -0.76 17.12
C GLY A 140 -16.50 -0.48 15.68
N ASN A 141 -17.26 0.59 15.43
CA ASN A 141 -17.83 0.95 14.14
C ASN A 141 -17.40 2.32 13.60
N ALA A 142 -16.73 3.17 14.37
CA ALA A 142 -16.26 4.44 13.88
C ALA A 142 -14.85 4.30 13.32
N VAL A 143 -14.70 4.58 12.04
CA VAL A 143 -13.42 4.59 11.34
C VAL A 143 -12.75 5.94 11.64
N SER A 144 -11.64 5.94 12.37
CA SER A 144 -10.84 7.16 12.54
C SER A 144 -10.13 7.48 11.24
N ARG A 145 -10.29 8.71 10.77
CA ARG A 145 -9.55 9.25 9.65
C ARG A 145 -8.33 10.03 10.16
N SER A 146 -7.16 9.66 9.72
CA SER A 146 -5.91 10.38 10.02
C SER A 146 -5.20 10.72 8.70
N GLY A 147 -4.29 11.69 8.73
CA GLY A 147 -3.50 12.10 7.58
C GLY A 147 -2.04 12.33 7.96
N ILE A 148 -1.23 12.64 6.97
CA ILE A 148 0.10 13.23 7.12
C ILE A 148 -0.04 14.68 6.66
N GLY A 149 0.32 15.65 7.51
CA GLY A 149 0.28 17.07 7.19
C GLY A 149 1.48 17.50 6.35
N PHE A 150 1.43 18.71 5.77
CA PHE A 150 2.53 19.27 4.97
C PHE A 150 3.83 19.41 5.78
N GLU A 151 3.74 19.68 7.07
CA GLU A 151 4.86 19.80 8.00
C GLU A 151 5.63 18.48 8.19
N SER A 152 4.98 17.36 7.89
CA SER A 152 5.55 16.01 8.02
C SER A 152 5.99 15.41 6.69
N LEU A 153 5.77 16.12 5.57
CA LEU A 153 6.30 15.70 4.28
C LEU A 153 7.82 15.86 4.24
N ARG A 154 8.47 14.87 3.69
CA ARG A 154 9.88 14.88 3.37
C ARG A 154 10.06 14.91 1.87
N TYR A 155 11.25 15.17 1.40
CA TYR A 155 11.60 15.08 -0.02
C TYR A 155 13.00 14.50 -0.18
N PHE A 156 13.21 13.81 -1.29
CA PHE A 156 14.55 13.44 -1.70
C PHE A 156 15.16 14.61 -2.48
N PRO A 157 16.45 14.90 -2.30
CA PRO A 157 17.13 15.95 -3.06
C PRO A 157 16.91 15.76 -4.57
N ASP A 158 16.75 16.86 -5.29
CA ASP A 158 16.61 16.89 -6.75
C ASP A 158 15.42 16.08 -7.32
N THR A 159 14.40 15.80 -6.50
CA THR A 159 13.18 15.10 -6.93
C THR A 159 12.27 16.03 -7.71
N VAL A 160 11.88 15.60 -8.92
CA VAL A 160 10.95 16.31 -9.81
C VAL A 160 9.65 15.53 -10.06
N GLU A 161 9.43 14.43 -9.36
CA GLU A 161 8.30 13.55 -9.57
C GLU A 161 7.04 14.02 -8.83
N SER A 162 5.89 13.88 -9.50
CA SER A 162 4.58 14.19 -8.91
C SER A 162 3.97 12.98 -8.19
N ASN A 163 4.75 12.33 -7.33
CA ASN A 163 4.33 11.18 -6.53
C ASN A 163 4.74 11.36 -5.07
N LEU A 164 4.00 10.71 -4.18
CA LEU A 164 4.39 10.53 -2.79
C LEU A 164 4.68 9.05 -2.54
N MET A 165 5.88 8.76 -2.08
CA MET A 165 6.21 7.51 -1.45
C MET A 165 5.75 7.56 0.02
N ILE A 166 4.93 6.62 0.44
CA ILE A 166 4.40 6.53 1.79
C ILE A 166 4.97 5.27 2.44
N THR A 167 5.62 5.41 3.57
CA THR A 167 6.08 4.28 4.37
C THR A 167 5.17 4.08 5.57
N LEU A 168 4.82 2.83 5.84
CA LEU A 168 3.99 2.40 6.97
C LEU A 168 4.74 1.34 7.76
N GLY A 169 4.70 1.43 9.10
CA GLY A 169 5.23 0.42 10.01
C GLY A 169 4.18 0.03 11.04
N PHE A 170 3.79 -1.24 11.08
CA PHE A 170 2.84 -1.80 12.04
C PHE A 170 3.58 -2.71 13.01
N ASP A 171 3.50 -2.39 14.28
CA ASP A 171 3.94 -3.26 15.36
C ASP A 171 2.86 -4.34 15.57
N LEU A 172 3.20 -5.60 15.28
CA LEU A 172 2.26 -6.72 15.36
C LEU A 172 2.10 -7.27 16.78
N GLU A 173 2.98 -6.90 17.70
CA GLU A 173 2.83 -7.22 19.11
C GLU A 173 1.90 -6.22 19.80
N LEU A 174 1.94 -4.97 19.38
CA LEU A 174 1.12 -3.87 19.90
C LEU A 174 0.03 -3.47 18.90
N MET A 175 -0.89 -4.41 18.59
CA MET A 175 -1.97 -4.20 17.61
C MET A 175 -2.92 -3.03 17.93
N ASN A 176 -2.91 -2.51 19.14
CA ASN A 176 -3.66 -1.33 19.58
C ASN A 176 -2.92 0.00 19.32
N LYS A 177 -1.69 -0.04 18.81
CA LYS A 177 -0.89 1.13 18.48
C LYS A 177 -1.17 1.61 17.06
N ALA A 178 -1.20 2.92 16.86
CA ALA A 178 -1.25 3.50 15.51
C ALA A 178 0.03 3.15 14.74
N PRO A 179 -0.05 2.88 13.42
CA PRO A 179 1.14 2.61 12.63
C PRO A 179 2.02 3.86 12.53
N HIS A 180 3.32 3.64 12.48
CA HIS A 180 4.26 4.68 12.08
C HIS A 180 4.00 5.04 10.61
N LYS A 181 3.96 6.34 10.29
CA LYS A 181 3.63 6.84 8.94
C LYS A 181 4.56 7.96 8.56
N MET A 182 5.19 7.85 7.39
CA MET A 182 5.97 8.93 6.79
C MET A 182 5.62 9.05 5.31
N ALA A 183 5.78 10.23 4.75
CA ALA A 183 5.61 10.47 3.33
C ALA A 183 6.77 11.29 2.78
N TYR A 184 7.23 10.88 1.60
CA TYR A 184 8.33 11.48 0.87
C TYR A 184 7.86 11.89 -0.52
N LEU A 185 8.22 13.08 -0.96
CA LEU A 185 8.04 13.47 -2.36
C LEU A 185 9.01 12.64 -3.22
N GLY A 186 8.48 11.89 -4.17
CA GLY A 186 9.16 10.93 -5.01
C GLY A 186 8.41 9.61 -5.06
N SER A 187 8.84 8.71 -5.92
CA SER A 187 8.28 7.35 -6.00
C SER A 187 9.37 6.31 -5.74
N SER A 188 9.02 5.18 -5.18
CA SER A 188 9.94 4.06 -5.08
C SER A 188 9.61 3.01 -6.12
N THR A 189 10.63 2.41 -6.72
CA THR A 189 10.47 1.30 -7.67
C THR A 189 10.73 -0.03 -6.99
N ASN A 190 11.68 -0.07 -6.06
CA ASN A 190 12.05 -1.28 -5.34
C ASN A 190 12.35 -0.99 -3.87
N LEU A 191 12.04 -1.97 -3.03
CA LEU A 191 12.33 -1.97 -1.61
C LEU A 191 13.03 -3.25 -1.21
N PHE A 192 14.09 -3.11 -0.44
CA PHE A 192 14.68 -4.17 0.35
C PHE A 192 14.60 -3.79 1.82
N ALA A 193 14.22 -4.73 2.69
CA ALA A 193 14.24 -4.50 4.13
C ALA A 193 14.76 -5.75 4.85
N ASP A 194 15.57 -5.53 5.87
CA ASP A 194 16.00 -6.51 6.85
C ASP A 194 15.50 -6.11 8.26
N SER A 195 16.03 -6.73 9.31
CA SER A 195 15.66 -6.44 10.70
C SER A 195 16.09 -5.04 11.19
N GLU A 196 17.08 -4.43 10.58
CA GLU A 196 17.68 -3.18 11.05
C GLU A 196 17.47 -2.01 10.11
N SER A 197 17.17 -2.29 8.83
CA SER A 197 17.12 -1.26 7.82
C SER A 197 16.16 -1.54 6.67
N MET A 198 15.69 -0.47 6.09
CA MET A 198 14.93 -0.46 4.85
C MET A 198 15.71 0.33 3.80
N ILE A 199 15.96 -0.27 2.65
CA ILE A 199 16.62 0.38 1.50
C ILE A 199 15.58 0.57 0.41
N VAL A 200 15.41 1.82 0.00
CA VAL A 200 14.52 2.21 -1.09
C VAL A 200 15.36 2.60 -2.30
N ALA A 201 15.04 2.03 -3.45
CA ALA A 201 15.64 2.40 -4.72
C ALA A 201 14.74 3.38 -5.46
N LEU A 202 15.31 4.48 -5.91
CA LEU A 202 14.66 5.51 -6.72
C LEU A 202 15.35 5.56 -8.07
N ASP A 203 14.61 5.33 -9.14
CA ASP A 203 15.13 5.50 -10.49
C ASP A 203 14.97 6.95 -10.95
N ARG A 204 16.05 7.54 -11.38
CA ARG A 204 16.08 8.92 -11.89
C ARG A 204 16.37 8.93 -13.37
N TYR A 205 15.54 9.64 -14.10
CA TYR A 205 15.67 9.85 -15.52
C TYR A 205 16.26 11.22 -15.77
N HIS A 206 17.46 11.27 -16.34
CA HIS A 206 18.09 12.51 -16.77
C HIS A 206 17.98 12.66 -18.28
N TYR A 207 17.51 13.83 -18.72
CA TYR A 207 17.47 14.21 -20.11
C TYR A 207 18.63 15.16 -20.39
N ASP A 208 19.63 14.67 -21.10
CA ASP A 208 20.72 15.50 -21.57
C ASP A 208 20.52 15.78 -23.08
N TYR A 209 20.68 17.02 -23.50
CA TYR A 209 20.56 17.38 -24.90
C TYR A 209 21.98 17.55 -25.47
N ARG A 210 22.38 16.62 -26.34
CA ARG A 210 23.67 16.75 -27.03
C ARG A 210 23.46 17.18 -28.46
N ALA A 211 24.15 18.25 -28.85
CA ALA A 211 24.22 18.70 -30.24
C ALA A 211 25.22 17.82 -30.99
N GLN A 212 24.76 17.06 -31.98
CA GLN A 212 25.61 16.30 -32.88
C GLN A 212 25.21 16.62 -34.33
N GLY A 213 26.12 17.22 -35.08
CA GLY A 213 25.89 17.54 -36.50
C GLY A 213 24.78 18.56 -36.74
N GLY A 214 24.53 19.51 -35.81
CA GLY A 214 23.49 20.52 -35.93
C GLY A 214 22.07 20.07 -35.53
N ILE A 215 21.90 18.82 -35.10
CA ILE A 215 20.67 18.30 -34.59
C ILE A 215 20.84 18.04 -33.08
N THR A 216 19.93 18.57 -32.26
CA THR A 216 19.91 18.29 -30.83
C THR A 216 19.10 17.02 -30.57
N MET A 217 19.76 15.99 -30.10
CA MET A 217 19.11 14.73 -29.72
C MET A 217 19.08 14.57 -28.19
N PRO A 218 17.95 14.14 -27.62
CA PRO A 218 17.93 13.79 -26.20
C PRO A 218 18.74 12.51 -25.96
N VAL A 219 19.66 12.56 -25.01
CA VAL A 219 20.36 11.40 -24.49
C VAL A 219 19.74 11.06 -23.15
N PHE A 220 19.24 9.83 -23.03
CA PHE A 220 18.64 9.34 -21.82
C PHE A 220 19.72 8.70 -20.95
N ALA A 221 19.83 9.13 -19.72
CA ALA A 221 20.65 8.49 -18.71
C ALA A 221 19.76 8.13 -17.51
N ASN A 222 19.86 6.89 -17.07
CA ASN A 222 19.20 6.43 -15.86
C ASN A 222 20.23 6.27 -14.75
N THR A 223 19.92 6.79 -13.58
CA THR A 223 20.67 6.51 -12.36
C THR A 223 19.69 5.97 -11.31
N THR A 224 20.14 4.96 -10.56
CA THR A 224 19.37 4.45 -9.42
C THR A 224 20.05 4.95 -8.15
N GLU A 225 19.31 5.69 -7.33
CA GLU A 225 19.75 6.14 -6.02
C GLU A 225 19.20 5.22 -4.95
N LEU A 226 20.04 4.88 -3.98
CA LEU A 226 19.66 4.03 -2.84
C LEU A 226 19.62 4.86 -1.57
N TYR A 227 18.47 4.86 -0.92
CA TYR A 227 18.26 5.52 0.37
C TYR A 227 18.07 4.48 1.45
N LYS A 228 18.91 4.52 2.47
CA LYS A 228 18.82 3.64 3.63
C LYS A 228 18.11 4.35 4.77
N PHE A 229 17.09 3.69 5.32
CA PHE A 229 16.37 4.07 6.53
C PHE A 229 16.70 3.08 7.63
N LEU A 230 16.95 3.55 8.83
CA LEU A 230 17.03 2.69 10.01
C LEU A 230 15.61 2.43 10.54
N LEU A 231 15.31 1.19 10.87
CA LEU A 231 13.99 0.73 11.37
C LEU A 231 13.93 0.78 12.89
#